data_b21b88187ec15b598581b84e79fd7c50
#
_entry.id   b21b88187ec15b598581b84e79fd7c50
#
_cell.length_a   1.000
_cell.length_b   1.000
_cell.length_c   1.000
_cell.angle_alpha   90.00
_cell.angle_beta   90.00
_cell.angle_gamma   90.00
#
_symmetry.space_group_name_H-M   'P 1'
#
loop_
_entity.id
_entity.type
_entity.pdbx_description
1 polymer ?
#
loop_
_entity_poly.entity_id
_entity_poly.type
_entity_poly.pdbx_seq_one_letter_code
_entity_poly.pdbx_strand_id
1 'polypeptide(L)'
;MTTVEAPTTKDQGPTTSSDQPSAPIKFGTDGWRAIIADGFTFENVRRVAGAIASYVLKHEDPSRGVIVGYDTRFGSPSFARAAAEVLAGAGIPVKLSSDYAPTPAISYSVKNTGAAGGVVITSSHNPWNWNGVKFKAKFGGSATPAIMKIIEQETAAGAMPRGEHAGIEEVDLKPAYVRAICDFADLDLIAKAGFKFAIDSMYGSGRGVIAEIFEQHGIDFVAIRQEVNPLFPDINPEPIQPHVRMLQETVIRERCHAGFATDGDADRIGAVAEDGSFVDSHKIFSVLLDWLLRRKQWPGEVVRAFNTTRMLDRIAAKHGRKVNECAIGHRIFALSA
;
A
#
# COMPACT_ATOMS: atom_id res chain seq x y z
N MET A 1 26.70 -71.04 -17.20
CA MET A 1 26.87 -69.67 -17.56
C MET A 1 25.50 -69.12 -17.94
N THR A 2 24.82 -68.48 -17.01
CA THR A 2 23.46 -67.93 -17.19
C THR A 2 23.61 -66.42 -17.15
N THR A 3 23.44 -65.78 -18.27
CA THR A 3 23.45 -64.35 -18.44
C THR A 3 22.14 -63.74 -17.90
N VAL A 4 22.24 -62.92 -16.88
CA VAL A 4 21.13 -62.15 -16.34
C VAL A 4 21.08 -60.76 -17.06
N GLU A 5 20.03 -60.58 -17.86
CA GLU A 5 19.74 -59.25 -18.45
C GLU A 5 19.18 -58.29 -17.38
N ALA A 6 19.76 -57.09 -17.32
CA ALA A 6 19.32 -56.02 -16.47
C ALA A 6 18.04 -55.33 -17.06
N PRO A 7 17.07 -54.92 -16.25
CA PRO A 7 15.89 -54.23 -16.75
C PRO A 7 16.22 -52.77 -17.12
N THR A 8 15.93 -52.40 -18.35
CA THR A 8 15.96 -51.00 -18.84
C THR A 8 14.78 -50.24 -18.24
N THR A 9 15.06 -49.38 -17.26
CA THR A 9 14.10 -48.38 -16.78
C THR A 9 14.00 -47.29 -17.84
N LYS A 10 12.82 -47.17 -18.48
CA LYS A 10 12.45 -46.00 -19.27
C LYS A 10 12.26 -44.82 -18.30
N ASP A 11 13.13 -43.85 -18.38
CA ASP A 11 13.01 -42.55 -17.72
C ASP A 11 11.80 -41.82 -18.32
N GLN A 12 10.65 -41.86 -17.63
CA GLN A 12 9.53 -41.02 -17.93
C GLN A 12 9.77 -39.70 -17.16
N GLY A 13 10.33 -38.72 -17.85
CA GLY A 13 10.43 -37.38 -17.35
C GLY A 13 9.07 -36.87 -16.84
N PRO A 14 9.06 -35.94 -15.87
CA PRO A 14 7.81 -35.47 -15.27
C PRO A 14 6.90 -34.87 -16.34
N THR A 15 5.77 -35.52 -16.57
CA THR A 15 4.67 -34.95 -17.35
C THR A 15 4.10 -33.76 -16.57
N THR A 16 4.47 -32.59 -16.97
CA THR A 16 3.81 -31.33 -16.49
C THR A 16 2.42 -31.28 -17.09
N SER A 17 1.43 -31.83 -16.39
CA SER A 17 0.03 -31.57 -16.68
C SER A 17 -0.31 -30.14 -16.20
N SER A 18 -0.24 -29.18 -17.12
CA SER A 18 -0.57 -27.76 -16.92
C SER A 18 -2.06 -27.47 -17.00
N ASP A 19 -2.95 -28.41 -16.74
CA ASP A 19 -4.40 -28.26 -16.91
C ASP A 19 -5.19 -28.25 -15.59
N GLN A 20 -4.63 -27.72 -14.51
CA GLN A 20 -5.49 -27.29 -13.40
C GLN A 20 -5.90 -25.84 -13.67
N PRO A 21 -7.22 -25.54 -13.77
CA PRO A 21 -7.65 -24.15 -13.91
C PRO A 21 -7.14 -23.37 -12.71
N SER A 22 -6.31 -22.33 -12.98
CA SER A 22 -5.80 -21.44 -11.94
C SER A 22 -6.98 -20.89 -11.14
N ALA A 23 -6.87 -20.86 -9.80
CA ALA A 23 -7.91 -20.38 -8.94
C ALA A 23 -8.44 -19.01 -9.44
N PRO A 24 -9.77 -18.76 -9.41
CA PRO A 24 -10.32 -17.53 -9.97
C PRO A 24 -9.77 -16.31 -9.24
N ILE A 25 -9.24 -15.34 -10.00
CA ILE A 25 -8.78 -14.06 -9.47
C ILE A 25 -10.02 -13.26 -9.04
N LYS A 26 -10.18 -13.05 -7.72
CA LYS A 26 -11.28 -12.25 -7.15
C LYS A 26 -10.70 -11.00 -6.49
N PHE A 27 -11.22 -9.87 -6.87
CA PHE A 27 -10.83 -8.59 -6.27
C PHE A 27 -11.64 -8.32 -5.00
N GLY A 28 -10.92 -8.01 -3.92
CA GLY A 28 -11.51 -7.52 -2.67
C GLY A 28 -11.81 -6.02 -2.72
N THR A 29 -11.97 -5.40 -1.54
CA THR A 29 -12.26 -3.96 -1.40
C THR A 29 -11.15 -3.05 -1.90
N ASP A 30 -9.88 -3.50 -1.88
CA ASP A 30 -8.71 -2.70 -2.28
C ASP A 30 -7.70 -3.59 -3.04
N GLY A 31 -8.13 -4.16 -4.16
CA GLY A 31 -7.29 -4.97 -5.04
C GLY A 31 -7.48 -6.48 -4.89
N TRP A 32 -6.60 -7.24 -5.53
CA TRP A 32 -6.51 -8.70 -5.47
C TRP A 32 -5.34 -9.11 -4.59
N ARG A 33 -5.53 -10.14 -3.76
CA ARG A 33 -4.50 -10.69 -2.87
C ARG A 33 -4.55 -12.21 -2.89
N ALA A 34 -3.38 -12.84 -2.83
CA ALA A 34 -3.27 -14.29 -2.75
C ALA A 34 -1.96 -14.72 -2.08
N ILE A 35 -1.85 -16.00 -1.74
CA ILE A 35 -0.62 -16.59 -1.20
C ILE A 35 0.42 -16.69 -2.32
N ILE A 36 1.65 -16.27 -2.02
CA ILE A 36 2.80 -16.31 -2.93
C ILE A 36 3.06 -17.77 -3.34
N ALA A 37 3.32 -17.98 -4.61
CA ALA A 37 3.55 -19.29 -5.26
C ALA A 37 2.33 -20.22 -5.34
N ASP A 38 1.23 -19.93 -4.65
CA ASP A 38 -0.03 -20.65 -4.80
C ASP A 38 -0.97 -19.89 -5.79
N GLY A 39 -1.60 -18.82 -5.33
CA GLY A 39 -2.44 -17.97 -6.18
C GLY A 39 -1.69 -16.74 -6.71
N PHE A 40 -0.78 -16.16 -5.92
CA PHE A 40 0.02 -14.99 -6.33
C PHE A 40 1.27 -15.46 -7.09
N THR A 41 1.10 -15.66 -8.40
CA THR A 41 2.15 -16.11 -9.32
C THR A 41 2.46 -15.03 -10.36
N PHE A 42 3.61 -15.12 -11.03
CA PHE A 42 3.95 -14.21 -12.14
C PHE A 42 2.94 -14.26 -13.27
N GLU A 43 2.37 -15.43 -13.55
CA GLU A 43 1.32 -15.59 -14.57
C GLU A 43 0.08 -14.78 -14.19
N ASN A 44 -0.43 -14.93 -12.97
CA ASN A 44 -1.61 -14.22 -12.50
C ASN A 44 -1.37 -12.71 -12.36
N VAL A 45 -0.16 -12.29 -11.95
CA VAL A 45 0.22 -10.86 -11.95
C VAL A 45 0.19 -10.28 -13.37
N ARG A 46 0.72 -11.00 -14.36
CA ARG A 46 0.65 -10.56 -15.78
C ARG A 46 -0.78 -10.51 -16.29
N ARG A 47 -1.63 -11.46 -15.93
CA ARG A 47 -3.07 -11.44 -16.29
C ARG A 47 -3.77 -10.21 -15.72
N VAL A 48 -3.55 -9.89 -14.44
CA VAL A 48 -4.12 -8.69 -13.82
C VAL A 48 -3.55 -7.42 -14.45
N ALA A 49 -2.25 -7.38 -14.72
CA ALA A 49 -1.61 -6.24 -15.42
C ALA A 49 -2.17 -6.05 -16.83
N GLY A 50 -2.43 -7.13 -17.57
CA GLY A 50 -3.09 -7.09 -18.89
C GLY A 50 -4.50 -6.52 -18.82
N ALA A 51 -5.27 -6.90 -17.82
CA ALA A 51 -6.60 -6.34 -17.58
C ALA A 51 -6.56 -4.84 -17.23
N ILE A 52 -5.57 -4.44 -16.41
CA ILE A 52 -5.33 -3.01 -16.11
C ILE A 52 -4.93 -2.25 -17.38
N ALA A 53 -4.04 -2.82 -18.20
CA ALA A 53 -3.67 -2.22 -19.49
C ALA A 53 -4.90 -2.04 -20.39
N SER A 54 -5.77 -3.06 -20.49
CA SER A 54 -7.02 -2.98 -21.25
C SER A 54 -7.94 -1.87 -20.74
N TYR A 55 -8.07 -1.75 -19.40
CA TYR A 55 -8.84 -0.65 -18.80
C TYR A 55 -8.26 0.71 -19.18
N VAL A 56 -6.95 0.90 -19.04
CA VAL A 56 -6.28 2.19 -19.36
C VAL A 56 -6.47 2.55 -20.83
N LEU A 57 -6.25 1.61 -21.74
CA LEU A 57 -6.40 1.83 -23.18
C LEU A 57 -7.84 2.17 -23.61
N LYS A 58 -8.85 1.65 -22.90
CA LYS A 58 -10.26 1.85 -23.25
C LYS A 58 -10.91 3.05 -22.56
N HIS A 59 -10.42 3.44 -21.39
CA HIS A 59 -11.14 4.37 -20.51
C HIS A 59 -10.32 5.56 -20.03
N GLU A 60 -9.01 5.56 -20.28
CA GLU A 60 -8.09 6.63 -19.86
C GLU A 60 -7.25 7.12 -21.06
N ASP A 61 -6.42 8.12 -20.84
CA ASP A 61 -5.41 8.54 -21.82
C ASP A 61 -4.11 7.74 -21.57
N PRO A 62 -3.78 6.75 -22.41
CA PRO A 62 -2.61 5.90 -22.20
C PRO A 62 -1.29 6.66 -22.33
N SER A 63 -1.25 7.80 -23.04
CA SER A 63 -0.04 8.62 -23.18
C SER A 63 0.45 9.21 -21.87
N ARG A 64 -0.43 9.32 -20.86
CA ARG A 64 -0.12 9.80 -19.51
C ARG A 64 0.65 8.77 -18.68
N GLY A 65 0.74 7.54 -19.17
CA GLY A 65 1.50 6.46 -18.51
C GLY A 65 0.88 5.96 -17.21
N VAL A 66 1.52 4.97 -16.62
CA VAL A 66 1.12 4.34 -15.34
C VAL A 66 2.31 4.32 -14.39
N ILE A 67 2.05 4.65 -13.11
CA ILE A 67 3.04 4.52 -12.03
C ILE A 67 2.98 3.08 -11.49
N VAL A 68 4.12 2.43 -11.32
CA VAL A 68 4.20 1.10 -10.70
C VAL A 68 5.13 1.16 -9.50
N GLY A 69 4.66 0.72 -8.34
CA GLY A 69 5.48 0.66 -7.14
C GLY A 69 5.18 -0.59 -6.31
N TYR A 70 5.93 -0.80 -5.23
CA TYR A 70 5.89 -2.05 -4.47
C TYR A 70 6.34 -1.86 -3.03
N ASP A 71 5.85 -2.74 -2.14
CA ASP A 71 6.26 -2.84 -0.74
C ASP A 71 7.45 -3.80 -0.54
N THR A 72 7.80 -4.05 0.73
CA THR A 72 8.96 -4.85 1.14
C THR A 72 8.73 -6.37 1.10
N ARG A 73 7.56 -6.84 0.66
CA ARG A 73 7.21 -8.28 0.63
C ARG A 73 8.10 -9.06 -0.33
N PHE A 74 8.20 -10.36 -0.05
CA PHE A 74 9.00 -11.27 -0.88
C PHE A 74 8.57 -11.19 -2.34
N GLY A 75 9.53 -10.99 -3.23
CA GLY A 75 9.33 -10.95 -4.68
C GLY A 75 8.62 -9.69 -5.21
N SER A 76 8.19 -8.73 -4.36
CA SER A 76 7.47 -7.52 -4.79
C SER A 76 8.17 -6.75 -5.90
N PRO A 77 9.51 -6.53 -5.88
CA PRO A 77 10.21 -5.87 -6.99
C PRO A 77 10.06 -6.62 -8.32
N SER A 78 10.20 -7.96 -8.30
CA SER A 78 10.10 -8.80 -9.50
C SER A 78 8.67 -8.85 -10.04
N PHE A 79 7.68 -8.91 -9.17
CA PHE A 79 6.27 -8.85 -9.57
C PHE A 79 5.91 -7.48 -10.16
N ALA A 80 6.44 -6.38 -9.58
CA ALA A 80 6.26 -5.04 -10.11
C ALA A 80 6.89 -4.89 -11.51
N ARG A 81 8.09 -5.42 -11.71
CA ARG A 81 8.75 -5.48 -13.02
C ARG A 81 7.90 -6.23 -14.04
N ALA A 82 7.38 -7.41 -13.69
CA ALA A 82 6.54 -8.20 -14.57
C ALA A 82 5.22 -7.47 -14.94
N ALA A 83 4.63 -6.74 -14.02
CA ALA A 83 3.46 -5.90 -14.31
C ALA A 83 3.82 -4.71 -15.23
N ALA A 84 4.96 -4.05 -14.98
CA ALA A 84 5.46 -2.94 -15.79
C ALA A 84 5.74 -3.37 -17.25
N GLU A 85 6.33 -4.55 -17.44
CA GLU A 85 6.61 -5.12 -18.77
C GLU A 85 5.32 -5.37 -19.57
N VAL A 86 4.26 -5.84 -18.92
CA VAL A 86 2.95 -6.06 -19.58
C VAL A 86 2.33 -4.72 -19.99
N LEU A 87 2.35 -3.71 -19.12
CA LEU A 87 1.85 -2.37 -19.41
C LEU A 87 2.63 -1.72 -20.55
N ALA A 88 3.96 -1.77 -20.51
CA ALA A 88 4.83 -1.25 -21.56
C ALA A 88 4.63 -2.00 -22.88
N GLY A 89 4.49 -3.33 -22.86
CA GLY A 89 4.17 -4.16 -24.02
C GLY A 89 2.79 -3.89 -24.64
N ALA A 90 1.89 -3.26 -23.88
CA ALA A 90 0.61 -2.75 -24.38
C ALA A 90 0.67 -1.33 -24.96
N GLY A 91 1.86 -0.71 -24.98
CA GLY A 91 2.06 0.65 -25.49
C GLY A 91 1.81 1.75 -24.46
N ILE A 92 1.79 1.43 -23.18
CA ILE A 92 1.58 2.38 -22.08
C ILE A 92 2.93 2.72 -21.44
N PRO A 93 3.39 3.99 -21.42
CA PRO A 93 4.61 4.38 -20.72
C PRO A 93 4.52 4.06 -19.22
N VAL A 94 5.61 3.55 -18.64
CA VAL A 94 5.62 3.15 -17.24
C VAL A 94 6.71 3.89 -16.48
N LYS A 95 6.36 4.45 -15.32
CA LYS A 95 7.32 4.86 -14.28
C LYS A 95 7.32 3.80 -13.18
N LEU A 96 8.39 3.02 -13.11
CA LEU A 96 8.58 1.97 -12.12
C LEU A 96 9.41 2.52 -10.95
N SER A 97 8.93 2.33 -9.73
CA SER A 97 9.72 2.71 -8.55
C SER A 97 11.05 1.99 -8.53
N SER A 98 12.14 2.74 -8.33
CA SER A 98 13.51 2.19 -8.22
C SER A 98 13.78 1.54 -6.86
N ASP A 99 12.95 1.82 -5.84
CA ASP A 99 13.03 1.27 -4.49
C ASP A 99 11.64 1.02 -3.93
N TYR A 100 11.55 0.37 -2.76
CA TYR A 100 10.31 0.20 -2.00
C TYR A 100 9.65 1.57 -1.75
N ALA A 101 8.35 1.66 -2.02
CA ALA A 101 7.61 2.90 -1.87
C ALA A 101 6.32 2.69 -1.07
N PRO A 102 5.99 3.59 -0.14
CA PRO A 102 4.69 3.61 0.51
C PRO A 102 3.54 3.69 -0.51
N THR A 103 2.44 2.99 -0.27
CA THR A 103 1.24 3.13 -1.10
C THR A 103 0.79 4.59 -1.26
N PRO A 104 0.83 5.45 -0.21
CA PRO A 104 0.55 6.88 -0.35
C PRO A 104 1.50 7.62 -1.29
N ALA A 105 2.78 7.25 -1.35
CA ALA A 105 3.74 7.88 -2.27
C ALA A 105 3.40 7.57 -3.73
N ILE A 106 2.96 6.34 -4.02
CA ILE A 106 2.50 5.95 -5.36
C ILE A 106 1.21 6.70 -5.71
N SER A 107 0.24 6.75 -4.79
CA SER A 107 -1.02 7.51 -4.93
C SER A 107 -0.76 9.00 -5.19
N TYR A 108 0.16 9.60 -4.43
CA TYR A 108 0.58 10.99 -4.62
C TYR A 108 1.21 11.19 -6.01
N SER A 109 2.11 10.29 -6.41
CA SER A 109 2.76 10.35 -7.72
C SER A 109 1.77 10.28 -8.87
N VAL A 110 0.75 9.40 -8.81
CA VAL A 110 -0.32 9.32 -9.80
C VAL A 110 -1.03 10.67 -9.96
N LYS A 111 -1.46 11.27 -8.84
CA LYS A 111 -2.16 12.56 -8.86
C LYS A 111 -1.24 13.70 -9.30
N ASN A 112 -0.04 13.78 -8.75
CA ASN A 112 0.90 14.88 -8.96
C ASN A 112 1.46 14.93 -10.40
N THR A 113 1.67 13.78 -11.04
CA THR A 113 2.13 13.70 -12.44
C THR A 113 0.98 13.66 -13.43
N GLY A 114 -0.23 13.47 -12.95
CA GLY A 114 -1.42 13.29 -13.78
C GLY A 114 -1.42 11.97 -14.56
N ALA A 115 -0.77 10.93 -14.06
CA ALA A 115 -0.74 9.61 -14.70
C ALA A 115 -2.15 9.02 -14.88
N ALA A 116 -2.31 8.14 -15.84
CA ALA A 116 -3.59 7.45 -16.13
C ALA A 116 -4.02 6.52 -14.97
N GLY A 117 -3.06 6.11 -14.14
CA GLY A 117 -3.31 5.30 -12.95
C GLY A 117 -2.02 4.82 -12.30
N GLY A 118 -2.17 4.01 -11.26
CA GLY A 118 -1.05 3.39 -10.56
C GLY A 118 -1.30 1.93 -10.19
N VAL A 119 -0.25 1.13 -10.22
CA VAL A 119 -0.23 -0.26 -9.76
C VAL A 119 0.66 -0.35 -8.54
N VAL A 120 0.16 -0.96 -7.48
CA VAL A 120 0.91 -1.20 -6.25
C VAL A 120 0.98 -2.70 -5.99
N ILE A 121 2.17 -3.25 -5.93
CA ILE A 121 2.40 -4.64 -5.52
C ILE A 121 2.55 -4.66 -4.00
N THR A 122 1.50 -5.10 -3.33
CA THR A 122 1.40 -5.13 -1.87
C THR A 122 0.24 -6.00 -1.40
N SER A 123 0.36 -6.56 -0.23
CA SER A 123 -0.76 -7.15 0.51
C SER A 123 -1.03 -6.42 1.85
N SER A 124 -0.56 -5.16 1.96
CA SER A 124 -0.77 -4.29 3.14
C SER A 124 -0.37 -5.00 4.44
N HIS A 125 -1.33 -5.31 5.32
CA HIS A 125 -1.14 -5.91 6.64
C HIS A 125 -1.23 -7.44 6.69
N ASN A 126 -1.43 -8.11 5.55
CA ASN A 126 -1.53 -9.57 5.52
C ASN A 126 -0.23 -10.25 5.99
N PRO A 127 -0.28 -11.53 6.40
CA PRO A 127 0.92 -12.31 6.74
C PRO A 127 1.99 -12.29 5.63
N TRP A 128 3.21 -12.62 6.00
CA TRP A 128 4.40 -12.55 5.14
C TRP A 128 4.29 -13.31 3.81
N ASN A 129 3.56 -14.41 3.79
CA ASN A 129 3.39 -15.29 2.64
C ASN A 129 2.31 -14.81 1.65
N TRP A 130 1.71 -13.63 1.87
CA TRP A 130 0.74 -13.02 0.97
C TRP A 130 1.39 -11.91 0.15
N ASN A 131 0.89 -11.72 -1.09
CA ASN A 131 1.13 -10.52 -1.86
C ASN A 131 -0.16 -10.14 -2.63
N GLY A 132 -0.14 -9.01 -3.35
CA GLY A 132 -1.34 -8.51 -4.01
C GLY A 132 -1.05 -7.43 -5.05
N VAL A 133 -2.10 -7.06 -5.77
CA VAL A 133 -2.11 -5.97 -6.74
C VAL A 133 -3.24 -5.02 -6.38
N LYS A 134 -2.91 -3.76 -6.08
CA LYS A 134 -3.87 -2.65 -5.95
C LYS A 134 -3.81 -1.79 -7.21
N PHE A 135 -4.96 -1.25 -7.63
CA PHE A 135 -5.02 -0.24 -8.70
C PHE A 135 -5.45 1.10 -8.14
N LYS A 136 -4.64 2.12 -8.35
CA LYS A 136 -4.94 3.51 -8.04
C LYS A 136 -5.44 4.20 -9.30
N ALA A 137 -6.65 4.78 -9.21
CA ALA A 137 -7.22 5.51 -10.34
C ALA A 137 -6.50 6.85 -10.57
N LYS A 138 -6.71 7.48 -11.69
CA LYS A 138 -6.07 8.77 -12.11
C LYS A 138 -6.14 9.90 -11.08
N PHE A 139 -7.10 9.86 -10.15
CA PHE A 139 -7.20 10.81 -9.05
C PHE A 139 -6.31 10.46 -7.84
N GLY A 140 -5.50 9.38 -7.91
CA GLY A 140 -4.57 8.93 -6.88
C GLY A 140 -5.20 8.07 -5.78
N GLY A 141 -6.52 7.97 -5.71
CA GLY A 141 -7.23 7.12 -4.75
C GLY A 141 -7.43 5.69 -5.23
N SER A 142 -7.95 4.83 -4.35
CA SER A 142 -8.34 3.47 -4.71
C SER A 142 -9.41 3.48 -5.79
N ALA A 143 -9.32 2.55 -6.74
CA ALA A 143 -10.28 2.43 -7.83
C ALA A 143 -11.71 2.26 -7.32
N THR A 144 -12.66 2.94 -7.95
CA THR A 144 -14.08 2.81 -7.61
C THR A 144 -14.61 1.40 -7.89
N PRO A 145 -15.74 0.99 -7.30
CA PRO A 145 -16.36 -0.31 -7.61
C PRO A 145 -16.63 -0.50 -9.11
N ALA A 146 -16.97 0.57 -9.83
CA ALA A 146 -17.19 0.52 -11.26
C ALA A 146 -15.90 0.20 -12.03
N ILE A 147 -14.79 0.87 -11.70
CA ILE A 147 -13.47 0.60 -12.30
C ILE A 147 -13.04 -0.84 -12.01
N MET A 148 -13.16 -1.28 -10.74
CA MET A 148 -12.75 -2.62 -10.38
C MET A 148 -13.56 -3.71 -11.06
N LYS A 149 -14.87 -3.49 -11.26
CA LYS A 149 -15.72 -4.41 -12.01
C LYS A 149 -15.25 -4.57 -13.46
N ILE A 150 -14.83 -3.47 -14.11
CA ILE A 150 -14.27 -3.53 -15.47
C ILE A 150 -12.97 -4.34 -15.47
N ILE A 151 -12.04 -4.07 -14.53
CA ILE A 151 -10.77 -4.80 -14.44
C ILE A 151 -11.02 -6.30 -14.16
N GLU A 152 -11.99 -6.66 -13.33
CA GLU A 152 -12.39 -8.06 -13.10
C GLU A 152 -12.89 -8.74 -14.37
N GLN A 153 -13.75 -8.06 -15.14
CA GLN A 153 -14.26 -8.56 -16.40
C GLN A 153 -13.14 -8.76 -17.44
N GLU A 154 -12.22 -7.79 -17.57
CA GLU A 154 -11.06 -7.90 -18.45
C GLU A 154 -10.11 -9.04 -18.00
N THR A 155 -9.94 -9.24 -16.67
CA THR A 155 -9.15 -10.34 -16.12
C THR A 155 -9.78 -11.70 -16.45
N ALA A 156 -11.11 -11.83 -16.31
CA ALA A 156 -11.84 -13.04 -16.61
C ALA A 156 -11.83 -13.34 -18.15
N ALA A 157 -11.85 -12.31 -18.97
CA ALA A 157 -11.75 -12.41 -20.43
C ALA A 157 -10.32 -12.74 -20.92
N GLY A 158 -9.32 -12.76 -20.02
CA GLY A 158 -7.93 -13.00 -20.37
C GLY A 158 -7.30 -11.87 -21.19
N ALA A 159 -7.74 -10.63 -20.97
CA ALA A 159 -7.27 -9.47 -21.72
C ALA A 159 -5.75 -9.28 -21.61
N MET A 160 -5.06 -9.32 -22.75
CA MET A 160 -3.60 -9.14 -22.88
C MET A 160 -3.33 -8.26 -24.11
N PRO A 161 -3.66 -6.97 -24.05
CA PRO A 161 -3.45 -6.09 -25.19
C PRO A 161 -1.97 -5.99 -25.53
N ARG A 162 -1.68 -5.82 -26.82
CA ARG A 162 -0.32 -5.64 -27.35
C ARG A 162 -0.30 -4.39 -28.21
N GLY A 163 0.77 -3.63 -28.06
CA GLY A 163 1.03 -2.42 -28.82
C GLY A 163 2.51 -2.31 -29.17
N GLU A 164 2.91 -1.17 -29.71
CA GLU A 164 4.31 -0.80 -29.80
C GLU A 164 4.86 -0.63 -28.38
N HIS A 165 5.98 -1.29 -28.06
CA HIS A 165 6.53 -1.31 -26.72
C HIS A 165 6.93 0.10 -26.26
N ALA A 166 6.26 0.60 -25.22
CA ALA A 166 6.61 1.87 -24.58
C ALA A 166 7.77 1.68 -23.56
N GLY A 167 8.40 2.78 -23.20
CA GLY A 167 9.52 2.74 -22.25
C GLY A 167 9.09 2.43 -20.81
N ILE A 168 10.00 1.84 -20.04
CA ILE A 168 9.94 1.73 -18.59
C ILE A 168 11.05 2.63 -18.03
N GLU A 169 10.67 3.68 -17.33
CA GLU A 169 11.58 4.60 -16.63
C GLU A 169 11.62 4.20 -15.15
N GLU A 170 12.82 3.98 -14.61
CA GLU A 170 12.99 3.79 -13.16
C GLU A 170 13.10 5.15 -12.47
N VAL A 171 12.27 5.36 -11.44
CA VAL A 171 12.16 6.63 -10.74
C VAL A 171 12.08 6.40 -9.22
N ASP A 172 12.71 7.28 -8.44
CA ASP A 172 12.46 7.33 -6.99
C ASP A 172 11.18 8.14 -6.72
N LEU A 173 10.16 7.47 -6.17
CA LEU A 173 8.87 8.09 -5.87
C LEU A 173 8.83 8.80 -4.51
N LYS A 174 9.82 8.57 -3.62
CA LYS A 174 9.83 9.08 -2.25
C LYS A 174 10.09 10.59 -2.15
N PRO A 175 11.05 11.20 -2.86
CA PRO A 175 11.43 12.59 -2.62
C PRO A 175 10.29 13.59 -2.82
N ALA A 176 9.45 13.41 -3.83
CA ALA A 176 8.30 14.30 -4.07
C ALA A 176 7.22 14.14 -2.98
N TYR A 177 7.01 12.91 -2.51
CA TYR A 177 6.08 12.61 -1.41
C TYR A 177 6.58 13.16 -0.08
N VAL A 178 7.86 12.99 0.25
CA VAL A 178 8.50 13.57 1.45
C VAL A 178 8.33 15.09 1.47
N ARG A 179 8.63 15.78 0.37
CA ARG A 179 8.41 17.23 0.27
C ARG A 179 6.96 17.61 0.55
N ALA A 180 6.00 16.88 -0.03
CA ALA A 180 4.58 17.17 0.21
C ALA A 180 4.16 16.97 1.67
N ILE A 181 4.75 16.02 2.39
CA ILE A 181 4.55 15.85 3.85
C ILE A 181 5.14 17.05 4.59
N CYS A 182 6.37 17.47 4.25
CA CYS A 182 7.02 18.62 4.87
C CYS A 182 6.23 19.93 4.66
N ASP A 183 5.67 20.13 3.47
CA ASP A 183 4.83 21.29 3.17
C ASP A 183 3.50 21.27 3.94
N PHE A 184 2.99 20.09 4.27
CA PHE A 184 1.73 19.93 4.99
C PHE A 184 1.88 20.06 6.52
N ALA A 185 2.94 19.48 7.09
CA ALA A 185 3.20 19.43 8.52
C ALA A 185 3.94 20.70 9.01
N ASP A 186 3.61 21.16 10.21
CA ASP A 186 4.36 22.24 10.88
C ASP A 186 5.56 21.64 11.65
N LEU A 187 6.60 21.27 10.89
CA LEU A 187 7.79 20.60 11.41
C LEU A 187 8.59 21.49 12.36
N ASP A 188 8.59 22.81 12.13
CA ASP A 188 9.23 23.77 13.04
C ASP A 188 8.55 23.76 14.41
N LEU A 189 7.23 23.68 14.45
CA LEU A 189 6.48 23.58 15.70
C LEU A 189 6.79 22.27 16.42
N ILE A 190 6.87 21.15 15.69
CA ILE A 190 7.20 19.83 16.24
C ILE A 190 8.63 19.84 16.82
N ALA A 191 9.60 20.36 16.07
CA ALA A 191 10.99 20.47 16.51
C ALA A 191 11.14 21.36 17.78
N LYS A 192 10.48 22.53 17.80
CA LYS A 192 10.49 23.44 18.97
C LYS A 192 9.82 22.85 20.21
N ALA A 193 8.93 21.88 20.06
CA ALA A 193 8.29 21.22 21.19
C ALA A 193 9.27 20.36 22.01
N GLY A 194 10.42 19.97 21.45
CA GLY A 194 11.45 19.19 22.11
C GLY A 194 11.01 17.76 22.49
N PHE A 195 10.03 17.22 21.79
CA PHE A 195 9.54 15.86 22.02
C PHE A 195 10.47 14.84 21.37
N LYS A 196 10.63 13.69 22.03
CA LYS A 196 11.27 12.49 21.46
C LYS A 196 10.22 11.50 21.05
N PHE A 197 10.37 10.89 19.87
CA PHE A 197 9.42 9.94 19.30
C PHE A 197 10.04 8.57 19.07
N ALA A 198 9.23 7.52 19.14
CA ALA A 198 9.58 6.20 18.63
C ALA A 198 8.86 5.97 17.29
N ILE A 199 9.58 5.50 16.28
CA ILE A 199 9.05 5.23 14.94
C ILE A 199 9.26 3.77 14.61
N ASP A 200 8.19 3.11 14.18
CA ASP A 200 8.17 1.71 13.85
C ASP A 200 7.61 1.51 12.45
N SER A 201 8.46 1.10 11.53
CA SER A 201 8.03 0.82 10.15
C SER A 201 7.54 -0.61 9.94
N MET A 202 7.51 -1.45 11.00
CA MET A 202 7.07 -2.85 10.93
C MET A 202 7.68 -3.62 9.74
N TYR A 203 8.97 -3.36 9.42
CA TYR A 203 9.68 -3.88 8.24
C TYR A 203 9.05 -3.46 6.89
N GLY A 204 8.06 -2.58 6.90
CA GLY A 204 7.27 -2.17 5.73
C GLY A 204 7.91 -1.07 4.89
N SER A 205 7.20 -0.65 3.84
CA SER A 205 7.67 0.35 2.87
C SER A 205 7.68 1.79 3.41
N GLY A 206 7.10 2.04 4.59
CA GLY A 206 7.22 3.32 5.32
C GLY A 206 8.61 3.56 5.92
N ARG A 207 9.51 2.57 5.86
CA ARG A 207 10.88 2.66 6.36
C ARG A 207 11.62 3.88 5.80
N GLY A 208 12.32 4.56 6.68
CA GLY A 208 13.12 5.73 6.33
C GLY A 208 12.32 7.02 6.14
N VAL A 209 11.05 7.01 5.74
CA VAL A 209 10.31 8.22 5.39
C VAL A 209 10.19 9.21 6.56
N ILE A 210 9.63 8.75 7.69
CA ILE A 210 9.46 9.63 8.87
C ILE A 210 10.82 9.91 9.51
N ALA A 211 11.72 8.92 9.54
CA ALA A 211 13.07 9.07 10.09
C ALA A 211 13.86 10.15 9.33
N GLU A 212 13.86 10.12 8.01
CA GLU A 212 14.50 11.15 7.17
C GLU A 212 13.93 12.56 7.44
N ILE A 213 12.60 12.69 7.52
CA ILE A 213 11.96 13.97 7.83
C ILE A 213 12.39 14.48 9.22
N PHE A 214 12.41 13.62 10.22
CA PHE A 214 12.77 14.00 11.58
C PHE A 214 14.26 14.36 11.69
N GLU A 215 15.13 13.61 11.04
CA GLU A 215 16.57 13.90 10.99
C GLU A 215 16.85 15.26 10.33
N GLN A 216 16.22 15.54 9.18
CA GLN A 216 16.37 16.82 8.46
C GLN A 216 15.91 18.04 9.28
N HIS A 217 14.96 17.84 10.21
CA HIS A 217 14.38 18.94 11.00
C HIS A 217 14.86 18.95 12.46
N GLY A 218 15.84 18.11 12.83
CA GLY A 218 16.40 18.04 14.18
C GLY A 218 15.39 17.59 15.25
N ILE A 219 14.43 16.76 14.89
CA ILE A 219 13.45 16.16 15.79
C ILE A 219 14.04 14.89 16.38
N ASP A 220 14.04 14.76 17.72
CA ASP A 220 14.62 13.57 18.40
C ASP A 220 13.74 12.33 18.22
N PHE A 221 14.35 11.21 17.82
CA PHE A 221 13.63 9.97 17.61
C PHE A 221 14.49 8.71 17.80
N VAL A 222 13.80 7.60 18.00
CA VAL A 222 14.34 6.23 17.90
C VAL A 222 13.53 5.47 16.85
N ALA A 223 14.21 4.85 15.89
CA ALA A 223 13.57 4.07 14.84
C ALA A 223 13.81 2.58 15.05
N ILE A 224 12.75 1.77 14.94
CA ILE A 224 12.79 0.31 15.04
C ILE A 224 12.21 -0.34 13.79
N ARG A 225 12.61 -1.59 13.50
CA ARG A 225 12.15 -2.39 12.35
C ARG A 225 12.26 -1.64 11.00
N GLN A 226 13.39 -0.93 10.81
CA GLN A 226 13.66 -0.14 9.59
C GLN A 226 14.35 -0.95 8.49
N GLU A 227 14.86 -2.14 8.79
CA GLU A 227 15.46 -3.04 7.82
C GLU A 227 14.42 -3.71 6.91
N VAL A 228 14.82 -4.09 5.72
CA VAL A 228 14.00 -4.91 4.83
C VAL A 228 14.01 -6.36 5.33
N ASN A 229 12.89 -6.83 5.82
CA ASN A 229 12.71 -8.23 6.17
C ASN A 229 11.34 -8.73 5.70
N PRO A 230 11.27 -9.37 4.52
CA PRO A 230 10.01 -9.80 3.93
C PRO A 230 9.28 -10.90 4.70
N LEU A 231 9.90 -11.46 5.74
CA LEU A 231 9.28 -12.46 6.61
C LEU A 231 8.47 -11.84 7.75
N PHE A 232 8.61 -10.52 8.01
CA PHE A 232 7.92 -9.82 9.10
C PHE A 232 7.98 -10.61 10.42
N PRO A 233 9.21 -10.92 10.94
CA PRO A 233 9.36 -11.84 12.06
C PRO A 233 8.51 -11.42 13.27
N ASP A 234 7.79 -12.40 13.83
CA ASP A 234 6.94 -12.30 15.01
C ASP A 234 5.73 -11.36 14.90
N ILE A 235 5.46 -10.79 13.72
CA ILE A 235 4.31 -9.91 13.49
C ILE A 235 3.61 -10.16 12.15
N ASN A 236 2.33 -9.78 12.08
CA ASN A 236 1.78 -9.25 10.84
C ASN A 236 2.07 -7.74 10.83
N PRO A 237 2.44 -7.15 9.69
CA PRO A 237 2.74 -5.72 9.62
C PRO A 237 1.45 -4.87 9.72
N GLU A 238 0.76 -4.96 10.84
CA GLU A 238 -0.48 -4.27 11.16
C GLU A 238 -0.31 -3.49 12.47
N PRO A 239 -0.52 -2.15 12.48
CA PRO A 239 -0.20 -1.29 13.63
C PRO A 239 -1.28 -1.36 14.72
N ILE A 240 -1.58 -2.57 15.18
CA ILE A 240 -2.51 -2.89 16.27
C ILE A 240 -1.87 -3.90 17.24
N GLN A 241 -2.50 -4.11 18.39
CA GLN A 241 -2.07 -5.18 19.28
C GLN A 241 -2.36 -6.56 18.68
N PRO A 242 -1.46 -7.57 18.86
CA PRO A 242 -0.23 -7.53 19.69
C PRO A 242 1.01 -6.99 18.95
N HIS A 243 0.93 -6.64 17.68
CA HIS A 243 2.07 -6.35 16.80
C HIS A 243 2.84 -5.07 17.16
N VAL A 244 2.20 -4.13 17.88
CA VAL A 244 2.83 -2.89 18.39
C VAL A 244 3.58 -3.06 19.71
N ARG A 245 3.69 -4.27 20.25
CA ARG A 245 4.33 -4.51 21.55
C ARG A 245 5.76 -3.98 21.61
N MET A 246 6.58 -4.24 20.62
CA MET A 246 7.95 -3.73 20.57
C MET A 246 8.00 -2.19 20.62
N LEU A 247 7.06 -1.52 19.93
CA LEU A 247 6.93 -0.07 19.98
C LEU A 247 6.55 0.42 21.38
N GLN A 248 5.61 -0.25 22.07
CA GLN A 248 5.21 0.08 23.44
C GLN A 248 6.41 -0.03 24.42
N GLU A 249 7.17 -1.13 24.35
CA GLU A 249 8.36 -1.35 25.13
C GLU A 249 9.45 -0.29 24.83
N THR A 250 9.59 0.09 23.56
CA THR A 250 10.55 1.10 23.13
C THR A 250 10.18 2.50 23.64
N VAL A 251 8.90 2.89 23.56
CA VAL A 251 8.43 4.18 24.09
C VAL A 251 8.79 4.33 25.58
N ILE A 252 8.54 3.31 26.39
CA ILE A 252 8.85 3.32 27.82
C ILE A 252 10.37 3.32 28.07
N ARG A 253 11.11 2.40 27.44
CA ARG A 253 12.55 2.23 27.64
C ARG A 253 13.33 3.48 27.26
N GLU A 254 12.99 4.07 26.11
CA GLU A 254 13.67 5.23 25.54
C GLU A 254 13.08 6.57 26.02
N ARG A 255 12.06 6.52 26.89
CA ARG A 255 11.34 7.70 27.42
C ARG A 255 10.83 8.61 26.30
N CYS A 256 10.22 8.01 25.28
CA CYS A 256 9.61 8.75 24.20
C CYS A 256 8.27 9.35 24.65
N HIS A 257 7.93 10.53 24.15
CA HIS A 257 6.65 11.19 24.41
C HIS A 257 5.48 10.56 23.63
N ALA A 258 5.79 9.93 22.49
CA ALA A 258 4.85 9.11 21.73
C ALA A 258 5.60 8.13 20.83
N GLY A 259 4.88 7.09 20.39
CA GLY A 259 5.34 6.17 19.36
C GLY A 259 4.35 6.08 18.22
N PHE A 260 4.84 5.86 16.99
CA PHE A 260 4.03 5.71 15.80
C PHE A 260 4.46 4.47 15.02
N ALA A 261 3.50 3.67 14.58
CA ALA A 261 3.75 2.52 13.71
C ALA A 261 2.96 2.66 12.41
N THR A 262 3.57 2.28 11.28
CA THR A 262 2.89 2.14 9.99
C THR A 262 2.75 0.68 9.61
N ASP A 263 1.71 0.33 8.81
CA ASP A 263 1.56 -1.02 8.28
C ASP A 263 2.53 -1.33 7.13
N GLY A 264 2.45 -2.53 6.56
CA GLY A 264 3.40 -3.02 5.56
C GLY A 264 3.54 -2.14 4.32
N ASP A 265 2.48 -1.46 3.88
CA ASP A 265 2.50 -0.51 2.76
C ASP A 265 2.28 0.95 3.18
N ALA A 266 2.32 1.20 4.49
CA ALA A 266 2.31 2.52 5.13
C ALA A 266 1.10 3.39 4.77
N ASP A 267 -0.08 2.78 4.54
CA ASP A 267 -1.35 3.50 4.36
C ASP A 267 -2.19 3.57 5.65
N ARG A 268 -1.72 2.94 6.74
CA ARG A 268 -2.32 2.94 8.08
C ARG A 268 -1.32 3.36 9.14
N ILE A 269 -1.85 3.88 10.26
CA ILE A 269 -1.06 4.30 11.41
C ILE A 269 -1.68 3.80 12.72
N GLY A 270 -0.82 3.38 13.65
CA GLY A 270 -1.12 3.17 15.06
C GLY A 270 -0.22 4.04 15.92
N ALA A 271 -0.65 4.38 17.12
CA ALA A 271 0.15 5.18 18.03
C ALA A 271 0.22 4.58 19.44
N VAL A 272 1.25 4.99 20.18
CA VAL A 272 1.50 4.64 21.58
C VAL A 272 1.76 5.92 22.35
N ALA A 273 1.10 6.09 23.48
CA ALA A 273 1.30 7.22 24.38
C ALA A 273 2.57 7.04 25.24
N GLU A 274 3.01 8.08 25.93
CA GLU A 274 4.23 8.10 26.76
C GLU A 274 4.26 7.04 27.88
N ASP A 275 3.08 6.62 28.36
CA ASP A 275 2.91 5.57 29.36
C ASP A 275 2.92 4.14 28.77
N GLY A 276 3.17 4.00 27.46
CA GLY A 276 3.13 2.74 26.72
C GLY A 276 1.73 2.26 26.33
N SER A 277 0.66 3.01 26.65
CA SER A 277 -0.69 2.63 26.28
C SER A 277 -0.92 2.78 24.78
N PHE A 278 -1.63 1.79 24.19
CA PHE A 278 -1.99 1.83 22.77
C PHE A 278 -3.08 2.85 22.50
N VAL A 279 -2.85 3.72 21.52
CA VAL A 279 -3.81 4.71 21.02
C VAL A 279 -4.36 4.19 19.70
N ASP A 280 -5.58 3.69 19.74
CA ASP A 280 -6.25 3.11 18.59
C ASP A 280 -6.66 4.16 17.52
N SER A 281 -7.00 3.69 16.33
CA SER A 281 -7.36 4.54 15.19
C SER A 281 -8.58 5.45 15.47
N HIS A 282 -9.50 5.06 16.34
CA HIS A 282 -10.66 5.90 16.72
C HIS A 282 -10.23 7.12 17.54
N LYS A 283 -9.28 6.92 18.47
CA LYS A 283 -8.69 8.01 19.25
C LYS A 283 -7.85 8.92 18.38
N ILE A 284 -6.99 8.34 17.51
CA ILE A 284 -6.17 9.10 16.56
C ILE A 284 -7.07 9.98 15.68
N PHE A 285 -8.12 9.41 15.08
CA PHE A 285 -9.05 10.16 14.25
C PHE A 285 -9.73 11.29 15.03
N SER A 286 -10.15 11.01 16.26
CA SER A 286 -10.81 12.03 17.12
C SER A 286 -9.88 13.20 17.43
N VAL A 287 -8.62 12.94 17.80
CA VAL A 287 -7.61 13.97 18.07
C VAL A 287 -7.31 14.79 16.81
N LEU A 288 -7.10 14.10 15.68
CA LEU A 288 -6.83 14.77 14.39
C LEU A 288 -8.02 15.61 13.95
N LEU A 289 -9.25 15.12 14.08
CA LEU A 289 -10.45 15.88 13.71
C LEU A 289 -10.58 17.16 14.55
N ASP A 290 -10.43 17.07 15.90
CA ASP A 290 -10.48 18.26 16.76
C ASP A 290 -9.40 19.28 16.38
N TRP A 291 -8.17 18.79 16.12
CA TRP A 291 -7.07 19.64 15.71
C TRP A 291 -7.32 20.34 14.36
N LEU A 292 -7.78 19.59 13.34
CA LEU A 292 -8.08 20.14 12.02
C LEU A 292 -9.19 21.20 12.08
N LEU A 293 -10.25 20.94 12.83
CA LEU A 293 -11.38 21.88 12.95
C LEU A 293 -11.02 23.10 13.82
N ARG A 294 -10.32 22.88 14.93
CA ARG A 294 -9.98 23.94 15.90
C ARG A 294 -8.79 24.80 15.48
N ARG A 295 -7.72 24.18 14.97
CA ARG A 295 -6.45 24.86 14.67
C ARG A 295 -6.29 25.22 13.20
N LYS A 296 -6.57 24.28 12.32
CA LYS A 296 -6.45 24.50 10.86
C LYS A 296 -7.72 25.13 10.27
N GLN A 297 -8.85 25.06 10.98
CA GLN A 297 -10.16 25.61 10.57
C GLN A 297 -10.57 25.14 9.15
N TRP A 298 -10.25 23.88 8.83
CA TRP A 298 -10.55 23.33 7.53
C TRP A 298 -12.06 23.37 7.23
N PRO A 299 -12.43 23.79 6.02
CA PRO A 299 -13.82 23.78 5.58
C PRO A 299 -14.28 22.34 5.29
N GLY A 300 -15.58 22.16 5.05
CA GLY A 300 -16.17 20.91 4.63
C GLY A 300 -16.92 20.17 5.73
N GLU A 301 -17.43 19.01 5.36
CA GLU A 301 -18.18 18.10 6.23
C GLU A 301 -17.28 16.96 6.72
N VAL A 302 -17.70 16.27 7.78
CA VAL A 302 -17.00 15.11 8.29
C VAL A 302 -17.63 13.86 7.68
N VAL A 303 -16.83 13.00 7.07
CA VAL A 303 -17.28 11.70 6.55
C VAL A 303 -16.70 10.60 7.41
N ARG A 304 -17.52 9.69 7.89
CA ARG A 304 -17.08 8.51 8.65
C ARG A 304 -17.83 7.25 8.28
N ALA A 305 -17.16 6.10 8.39
CA ALA A 305 -17.84 4.82 8.25
C ALA A 305 -18.66 4.51 9.52
N PHE A 306 -19.74 3.73 9.38
CA PHE A 306 -20.66 3.40 10.48
C PHE A 306 -19.98 2.68 11.66
N ASN A 307 -18.87 1.97 11.41
CA ASN A 307 -18.11 1.24 12.44
C ASN A 307 -17.07 2.11 13.17
N THR A 308 -17.01 3.43 12.91
CA THR A 308 -16.13 4.34 13.64
C THR A 308 -16.81 4.93 14.87
N THR A 309 -16.00 5.54 15.74
CA THR A 309 -16.48 6.11 17.01
C THR A 309 -17.43 7.28 16.81
N ARG A 310 -18.48 7.36 17.63
CA ARG A 310 -19.38 8.53 17.71
C ARG A 310 -18.75 9.75 18.41
N MET A 311 -17.51 9.64 18.88
CA MET A 311 -16.75 10.81 19.32
C MET A 311 -16.62 11.86 18.20
N LEU A 312 -16.51 11.40 16.95
CA LEU A 312 -16.43 12.25 15.77
C LEU A 312 -17.69 13.10 15.58
N ASP A 313 -18.88 12.54 15.84
CA ASP A 313 -20.15 13.27 15.78
C ASP A 313 -20.18 14.41 16.81
N ARG A 314 -19.69 14.13 18.04
CA ARG A 314 -19.63 15.13 19.12
C ARG A 314 -18.65 16.25 18.80
N ILE A 315 -17.46 15.91 18.27
CA ILE A 315 -16.47 16.88 17.88
C ILE A 315 -16.99 17.74 16.72
N ALA A 316 -17.55 17.12 15.68
CA ALA A 316 -18.12 17.84 14.54
C ALA A 316 -19.23 18.82 14.97
N ALA A 317 -20.17 18.36 15.82
CA ALA A 317 -21.26 19.18 16.34
C ALA A 317 -20.73 20.40 17.12
N LYS A 318 -19.69 20.24 17.97
CA LYS A 318 -19.04 21.32 18.69
C LYS A 318 -18.49 22.42 17.77
N HIS A 319 -18.10 22.06 16.55
CA HIS A 319 -17.56 22.97 15.54
C HIS A 319 -18.58 23.33 14.44
N GLY A 320 -19.88 22.99 14.62
CA GLY A 320 -20.93 23.30 13.66
C GLY A 320 -20.78 22.56 12.32
N ARG A 321 -20.13 21.39 12.31
CA ARG A 321 -19.92 20.59 11.11
C ARG A 321 -20.91 19.44 11.01
N LYS A 322 -21.38 19.18 9.80
CA LYS A 322 -22.23 18.02 9.50
C LYS A 322 -21.39 16.75 9.41
N VAL A 323 -21.95 15.64 9.85
CA VAL A 323 -21.37 14.31 9.71
C VAL A 323 -22.18 13.49 8.72
N ASN A 324 -21.49 12.94 7.72
CA ASN A 324 -22.05 11.98 6.77
C ASN A 324 -21.56 10.58 7.15
N GLU A 325 -22.49 9.69 7.52
CA GLU A 325 -22.19 8.31 7.77
C GLU A 325 -22.26 7.50 6.47
N CYS A 326 -21.27 6.65 6.21
CA CYS A 326 -21.23 5.78 5.05
C CYS A 326 -20.90 4.34 5.42
N ALA A 327 -21.05 3.42 4.46
CA ALA A 327 -20.63 2.03 4.59
C ALA A 327 -19.10 1.91 4.64
N ILE A 328 -18.61 0.74 5.06
CA ILE A 328 -17.15 0.47 5.10
C ILE A 328 -16.58 0.40 3.68
N GLY A 329 -15.47 1.08 3.46
CA GLY A 329 -14.64 0.98 2.27
C GLY A 329 -14.09 2.31 1.79
N HIS A 330 -12.79 2.37 1.51
CA HIS A 330 -12.11 3.56 0.95
C HIS A 330 -12.77 4.11 -0.33
N ARG A 331 -13.46 3.24 -1.08
CA ARG A 331 -14.14 3.58 -2.34
C ARG A 331 -15.35 4.48 -2.15
N ILE A 332 -15.94 4.50 -0.96
CA ILE A 332 -17.16 5.27 -0.67
C ILE A 332 -16.80 6.70 -0.28
N PHE A 333 -15.67 6.89 0.41
CA PHE A 333 -15.17 8.23 0.77
C PHE A 333 -14.85 9.09 -0.46
N ALA A 334 -14.33 8.49 -1.54
CA ALA A 334 -14.02 9.21 -2.78
C ALA A 334 -15.25 9.71 -3.56
N LEU A 335 -16.45 9.21 -3.24
CA LEU A 335 -17.71 9.63 -3.88
C LEU A 335 -18.47 10.67 -3.06
N SER A 336 -18.04 10.90 -1.81
CA SER A 336 -18.72 11.79 -0.85
C SER A 336 -17.95 13.11 -0.63
N ALA A 337 -16.77 13.25 -1.23
CA ALA A 337 -15.93 14.45 -1.22
C ALA A 337 -16.03 15.19 -2.55
#